data_68ac119072146660d215f65325591311
#
_entry.id   68ac119072146660d215f65325591311
#
_cell.length_a   1.000
_cell.length_b   1.000
_cell.length_c   1.000
_cell.angle_alpha   90.00
_cell.angle_beta   90.00
_cell.angle_gamma   90.00
#
_symmetry.space_group_name_H-M   'P 1'
#
loop_
_entity.id
_entity.type
_entity.pdbx_description
1 polymer ?
#
loop_
_entity_poly.entity_id
_entity_poly.type
_entity_poly.pdbx_seq_one_letter_code
_entity_poly.pdbx_strand_id
1 'polypeptide(L)'
;DMTVIDVGQGTSVLLRTARHTLLYDTGPQYSRESDAGGRVLLPLLRSLGEERLDLLMLSHRDSDHVGGAGAVLRGLPVTRLASSLETSHGLLALAGTLGVDREPCVAGRRWTWDGVRFELLHPTAEALAAAELGKTRPNTLSCVLRIGGRWGGQAHTALLTGDLEREQEARLVAQHGGSLASEVLLVPHHGSKTSSSAAFLDAVAPRVAVVQAGYRNRFGHPAMEVLARY
;
A
#
# COMPACT_ATOMS: atom_id res chain seq x y z
N ASP A 1 -10.32 12.10 -0.82
CA ASP A 1 -9.47 12.28 0.38
C ASP A 1 -8.46 11.14 0.49
N MET A 2 -7.28 11.44 1.02
CA MET A 2 -6.25 10.47 1.38
C MET A 2 -5.86 10.71 2.84
N THR A 3 -6.02 9.69 3.68
CA THR A 3 -5.67 9.75 5.10
C THR A 3 -4.57 8.73 5.38
N VAL A 4 -3.40 9.19 5.81
CA VAL A 4 -2.31 8.32 6.25
C VAL A 4 -2.49 8.07 7.74
N ILE A 5 -2.70 6.81 8.12
CA ILE A 5 -3.13 6.41 9.47
C ILE A 5 -1.90 6.03 10.29
N ASP A 6 -1.72 6.65 11.46
CA ASP A 6 -0.66 6.25 12.39
C ASP A 6 -0.99 4.90 13.03
N VAL A 7 -0.31 3.87 12.56
CA VAL A 7 -0.39 2.48 13.05
C VAL A 7 0.89 2.05 13.80
N GLY A 8 1.75 3.00 14.14
CA GLY A 8 3.08 2.73 14.66
C GLY A 8 4.05 2.32 13.56
N GLN A 9 4.84 1.24 13.76
CA GLN A 9 5.71 0.72 12.72
C GLN A 9 4.89 -0.12 11.75
N GLY A 10 4.66 0.40 10.53
CA GLY A 10 3.87 -0.27 9.49
C GLY A 10 3.13 0.73 8.61
N THR A 11 2.39 0.20 7.65
CA THR A 11 1.69 1.02 6.65
C THR A 11 0.18 0.85 6.74
N SER A 12 -0.56 1.96 6.69
CA SER A 12 -1.99 1.97 6.39
C SER A 12 -2.43 3.32 5.83
N VAL A 13 -3.10 3.30 4.68
CA VAL A 13 -3.62 4.50 4.02
C VAL A 13 -5.06 4.29 3.61
N LEU A 14 -5.94 5.19 4.05
CA LEU A 14 -7.35 5.22 3.66
C LEU A 14 -7.53 6.21 2.51
N LEU A 15 -8.12 5.74 1.42
CA LEU A 15 -8.49 6.53 0.26
C LEU A 15 -10.01 6.55 0.13
N ARG A 16 -10.60 7.75 0.07
CA ARG A 16 -12.03 7.94 -0.10
C ARG A 16 -12.32 8.81 -1.30
N THR A 17 -13.15 8.33 -2.19
CA THR A 17 -13.78 9.12 -3.25
C THR A 17 -15.19 9.53 -2.81
N ALA A 18 -16.05 10.00 -3.70
CA ALA A 18 -17.39 10.41 -3.29
C ALA A 18 -18.26 9.23 -2.81
N ARG A 19 -18.03 8.01 -3.31
CA ARG A 19 -18.89 6.83 -3.06
C ARG A 19 -18.12 5.54 -2.81
N HIS A 20 -16.78 5.58 -2.85
CA HIS A 20 -15.97 4.38 -2.72
C HIS A 20 -14.84 4.58 -1.73
N THR A 21 -14.50 3.51 -1.03
CA THR A 21 -13.47 3.49 0.01
C THR A 21 -12.47 2.37 -0.28
N LEU A 22 -11.18 2.72 -0.29
CA LEU A 22 -10.06 1.80 -0.41
C LEU A 22 -9.16 1.93 0.82
N LEU A 23 -8.84 0.79 1.44
CA LEU A 23 -7.81 0.72 2.47
C LEU A 23 -6.56 0.02 1.88
N TYR A 24 -5.44 0.73 1.86
CA TYR A 24 -4.15 0.22 1.42
C TYR A 24 -3.32 -0.14 2.65
N ASP A 25 -3.01 -1.42 2.82
CA ASP A 25 -2.38 -2.03 3.99
C ASP A 25 -3.13 -1.81 5.32
N THR A 26 -2.77 -2.58 6.31
CA THR A 26 -3.53 -2.68 7.56
C THR A 26 -2.67 -2.58 8.81
N GLY A 27 -1.42 -2.14 8.65
CA GLY A 27 -0.49 -2.00 9.76
C GLY A 27 -0.11 -3.32 10.43
N PRO A 28 0.60 -3.23 11.58
CA PRO A 28 1.22 -4.36 12.22
C PRO A 28 0.27 -5.20 13.07
N GLN A 29 0.70 -6.43 13.32
CA GLN A 29 0.29 -7.18 14.48
C GLN A 29 1.20 -6.83 15.65
N TYR A 30 0.65 -6.31 16.74
CA TYR A 30 1.39 -5.88 17.92
C TYR A 30 1.72 -7.05 18.86
N SER A 31 0.78 -8.00 18.98
CA SER A 31 0.90 -9.21 19.78
C SER A 31 -0.02 -10.30 19.22
N ARG A 32 -0.03 -11.49 19.83
CA ARG A 32 -0.96 -12.57 19.43
C ARG A 32 -2.44 -12.16 19.48
N GLU A 33 -2.79 -11.23 20.36
CA GLU A 33 -4.18 -10.83 20.65
C GLU A 33 -4.48 -9.37 20.23
N SER A 34 -3.52 -8.69 19.60
CA SER A 34 -3.64 -7.26 19.34
C SER A 34 -2.96 -6.88 18.01
N ASP A 35 -3.70 -6.20 17.16
CA ASP A 35 -3.26 -5.72 15.86
C ASP A 35 -3.79 -4.31 15.56
N ALA A 36 -3.25 -3.68 14.52
CA ALA A 36 -3.66 -2.35 14.08
C ALA A 36 -5.10 -2.33 13.53
N GLY A 37 -5.55 -3.44 12.94
CA GLY A 37 -6.91 -3.56 12.43
C GLY A 37 -7.96 -3.37 13.52
N GLY A 38 -7.84 -4.13 14.62
CA GLY A 38 -8.77 -4.07 15.73
C GLY A 38 -8.64 -2.80 16.58
N ARG A 39 -7.39 -2.34 16.83
CA ARG A 39 -7.14 -1.21 17.76
C ARG A 39 -7.24 0.16 17.13
N VAL A 40 -6.91 0.29 15.84
CA VAL A 40 -6.80 1.59 15.17
C VAL A 40 -7.79 1.69 14.02
N LEU A 41 -7.73 0.74 13.07
CA LEU A 41 -8.43 0.89 11.79
C LEU A 41 -9.95 0.77 11.94
N LEU A 42 -10.46 -0.29 12.58
CA LEU A 42 -11.90 -0.46 12.77
C LEU A 42 -12.55 0.66 13.58
N PRO A 43 -11.97 1.12 14.71
CA PRO A 43 -12.48 2.31 15.40
C PRO A 43 -12.50 3.56 14.52
N LEU A 44 -11.41 3.81 13.78
CA LEU A 44 -11.32 4.96 12.88
C LEU A 44 -12.35 4.90 11.75
N LEU A 45 -12.44 3.76 11.03
CA LEU A 45 -13.39 3.57 9.96
C LEU A 45 -14.83 3.80 10.42
N ARG A 46 -15.20 3.24 11.57
CA ARG A 46 -16.51 3.46 12.19
C ARG A 46 -16.76 4.92 12.55
N SER A 47 -15.75 5.62 13.11
CA SER A 47 -15.87 7.05 13.45
C SER A 47 -16.05 7.94 12.22
N LEU A 48 -15.55 7.50 11.06
CA LEU A 48 -15.72 8.16 9.77
C LEU A 48 -17.03 7.78 9.06
N GLY A 49 -17.82 6.89 9.65
CA GLY A 49 -19.08 6.42 9.08
C GLY A 49 -18.91 5.39 7.96
N GLU A 50 -17.74 4.77 7.85
CA GLU A 50 -17.51 3.73 6.85
C GLU A 50 -18.20 2.43 7.25
N GLU A 51 -19.17 2.00 6.48
CA GLU A 51 -19.94 0.77 6.71
C GLU A 51 -19.38 -0.43 5.95
N ARG A 52 -18.52 -0.20 4.95
CA ARG A 52 -17.86 -1.22 4.12
C ARG A 52 -16.57 -0.66 3.51
N LEU A 53 -15.73 -1.57 3.03
CA LEU A 53 -14.62 -1.26 2.12
C LEU A 53 -14.96 -1.81 0.73
N ASP A 54 -14.88 -0.96 -0.30
CA ASP A 54 -15.01 -1.43 -1.68
C ASP A 54 -13.77 -2.19 -2.12
N LEU A 55 -12.59 -1.81 -1.60
CA LEU A 55 -11.33 -2.49 -1.85
C LEU A 55 -10.42 -2.46 -0.61
N LEU A 56 -9.99 -3.63 -0.17
CA LEU A 56 -8.82 -3.80 0.70
C LEU A 56 -7.64 -4.18 -0.20
N MET A 57 -6.55 -3.42 -0.15
CA MET A 57 -5.32 -3.72 -0.88
C MET A 57 -4.21 -4.07 0.09
N LEU A 58 -3.59 -5.23 -0.05
CA LEU A 58 -2.45 -5.68 0.76
C LEU A 58 -1.22 -5.72 -0.12
N SER A 59 -0.27 -4.82 0.15
CA SER A 59 0.87 -4.58 -0.73
C SER A 59 1.79 -5.78 -0.82
N HIS A 60 2.10 -6.43 0.31
CA HIS A 60 2.91 -7.65 0.41
C HIS A 60 2.67 -8.33 1.77
N ARG A 61 3.31 -9.48 2.03
CA ARG A 61 2.96 -10.36 3.17
C ARG A 61 3.57 -9.99 4.52
N ASP A 62 4.43 -8.98 4.63
CA ASP A 62 5.09 -8.66 5.89
C ASP A 62 4.11 -8.15 6.94
N SER A 63 4.36 -8.50 8.20
CA SER A 63 3.38 -8.36 9.27
C SER A 63 3.01 -6.90 9.58
N ASP A 64 3.87 -5.96 9.27
CA ASP A 64 3.63 -4.52 9.42
C ASP A 64 2.80 -3.90 8.30
N HIS A 65 2.39 -4.72 7.32
CA HIS A 65 1.45 -4.37 6.26
C HIS A 65 0.13 -5.16 6.35
N VAL A 66 0.21 -6.45 6.69
CA VAL A 66 -0.98 -7.33 6.72
C VAL A 66 -1.46 -7.68 8.12
N GLY A 67 -0.77 -7.23 9.17
CA GLY A 67 -1.03 -7.65 10.54
C GLY A 67 -2.45 -7.41 11.02
N GLY A 68 -3.06 -6.29 10.61
CA GLY A 68 -4.45 -5.95 10.93
C GLY A 68 -5.51 -6.51 9.98
N ALA A 69 -5.10 -7.16 8.87
CA ALA A 69 -6.05 -7.55 7.82
C ALA A 69 -7.11 -8.56 8.30
N GLY A 70 -6.73 -9.48 9.17
CA GLY A 70 -7.67 -10.45 9.72
C GLY A 70 -8.77 -9.80 10.55
N ALA A 71 -8.46 -8.78 11.33
CA ALA A 71 -9.45 -8.02 12.10
C ALA A 71 -10.35 -7.19 11.17
N VAL A 72 -9.77 -6.50 10.18
CA VAL A 72 -10.52 -5.70 9.20
C VAL A 72 -11.51 -6.57 8.44
N LEU A 73 -11.08 -7.71 7.89
CA LEU A 73 -11.94 -8.64 7.14
C LEU A 73 -13.11 -9.18 7.95
N ARG A 74 -12.92 -9.40 9.27
CA ARG A 74 -14.01 -9.89 10.15
C ARG A 74 -14.89 -8.76 10.70
N GLY A 75 -14.35 -7.55 10.80
CA GLY A 75 -14.97 -6.43 11.51
C GLY A 75 -15.76 -5.48 10.62
N LEU A 76 -15.58 -5.55 9.29
CA LEU A 76 -16.23 -4.70 8.31
C LEU A 76 -16.44 -5.49 6.99
N PRO A 77 -17.60 -5.35 6.33
CA PRO A 77 -17.80 -5.90 4.99
C PRO A 77 -16.75 -5.38 4.00
N VAL A 78 -16.05 -6.28 3.32
CA VAL A 78 -15.08 -5.98 2.27
C VAL A 78 -15.60 -6.57 0.96
N THR A 79 -15.75 -5.73 -0.05
CA THR A 79 -16.23 -6.21 -1.36
C THR A 79 -15.14 -6.97 -2.09
N ARG A 80 -13.93 -6.43 -2.11
CA ARG A 80 -12.80 -6.98 -2.86
C ARG A 80 -11.49 -6.88 -2.10
N LEU A 81 -10.67 -7.92 -2.20
CA LEU A 81 -9.29 -7.95 -1.70
C LEU A 81 -8.33 -8.06 -2.88
N ALA A 82 -7.50 -7.03 -3.10
CA ALA A 82 -6.39 -7.09 -4.03
C ALA A 82 -5.08 -7.30 -3.27
N SER A 83 -4.22 -8.19 -3.71
CA SER A 83 -2.94 -8.42 -3.00
C SER A 83 -1.86 -9.05 -3.89
N SER A 84 -0.62 -8.98 -3.41
CA SER A 84 0.51 -9.76 -3.95
C SER A 84 0.81 -11.01 -3.13
N LEU A 85 -0.11 -11.42 -2.25
CA LEU A 85 0.03 -12.60 -1.41
C LEU A 85 -0.01 -13.87 -2.25
N GLU A 86 0.78 -14.87 -1.85
CA GLU A 86 0.75 -16.20 -2.45
C GLU A 86 -0.64 -16.83 -2.28
N THR A 87 -1.08 -17.62 -3.24
CA THR A 87 -2.44 -18.22 -3.26
C THR A 87 -2.74 -19.08 -2.04
N SER A 88 -1.70 -19.65 -1.40
CA SER A 88 -1.80 -20.44 -0.16
C SER A 88 -1.90 -19.60 1.13
N HIS A 89 -1.80 -18.26 1.04
CA HIS A 89 -1.76 -17.40 2.23
C HIS A 89 -3.09 -17.44 3.01
N GLY A 90 -3.03 -17.57 4.34
CA GLY A 90 -4.22 -17.73 5.19
C GLY A 90 -5.23 -16.58 5.12
N LEU A 91 -4.80 -15.36 4.82
CA LEU A 91 -5.72 -14.22 4.63
C LEU A 91 -6.57 -14.38 3.37
N LEU A 92 -6.05 -15.01 2.30
CA LEU A 92 -6.84 -15.29 1.10
C LEU A 92 -7.86 -16.39 1.36
N ALA A 93 -7.51 -17.40 2.16
CA ALA A 93 -8.46 -18.41 2.61
C ALA A 93 -9.57 -17.77 3.47
N LEU A 94 -9.21 -16.92 4.44
CA LEU A 94 -10.17 -16.17 5.25
C LEU A 94 -11.11 -15.31 4.39
N ALA A 95 -10.56 -14.52 3.46
CA ALA A 95 -11.37 -13.71 2.55
C ALA A 95 -12.38 -14.55 1.77
N GLY A 96 -11.95 -15.73 1.27
CA GLY A 96 -12.83 -16.68 0.60
C GLY A 96 -13.97 -17.19 1.47
N THR A 97 -13.73 -17.50 2.75
CA THR A 97 -14.79 -17.94 3.68
C THR A 97 -15.79 -16.83 4.01
N LEU A 98 -15.38 -15.57 3.86
CA LEU A 98 -16.22 -14.40 4.07
C LEU A 98 -16.93 -13.91 2.78
N GLY A 99 -16.74 -14.59 1.67
CA GLY A 99 -17.35 -14.22 0.39
C GLY A 99 -16.73 -12.99 -0.28
N VAL A 100 -15.50 -12.62 0.12
CA VAL A 100 -14.76 -11.50 -0.45
C VAL A 100 -14.15 -11.90 -1.79
N ASP A 101 -14.39 -11.12 -2.85
CA ASP A 101 -13.74 -11.31 -4.14
C ASP A 101 -12.24 -11.09 -4.01
N ARG A 102 -11.44 -12.01 -4.55
CA ARG A 102 -9.97 -11.96 -4.45
C ARG A 102 -9.35 -11.77 -5.82
N GLU A 103 -8.40 -10.87 -5.90
CA GLU A 103 -7.70 -10.57 -7.13
C GLU A 103 -6.22 -10.27 -6.86
N PRO A 104 -5.32 -10.61 -7.80
CA PRO A 104 -3.92 -10.25 -7.65
C PRO A 104 -3.70 -8.76 -7.95
N CYS A 105 -2.75 -8.14 -7.26
CA CYS A 105 -2.16 -6.87 -7.68
C CYS A 105 -1.28 -7.12 -8.92
N VAL A 106 -1.73 -6.71 -10.09
CA VAL A 106 -0.95 -6.88 -11.34
C VAL A 106 -0.77 -5.52 -12.01
N ALA A 107 0.48 -5.22 -12.38
CA ALA A 107 0.82 -4.02 -13.15
C ALA A 107 -0.01 -3.89 -14.43
N GLY A 108 -0.39 -2.66 -14.74
CA GLY A 108 -1.23 -2.34 -15.91
C GLY A 108 -2.73 -2.34 -15.62
N ARG A 109 -3.17 -2.86 -14.47
CA ARG A 109 -4.58 -2.79 -14.07
C ARG A 109 -4.96 -1.34 -13.73
N ARG A 110 -6.10 -0.89 -14.29
CA ARG A 110 -6.63 0.46 -14.13
C ARG A 110 -8.11 0.44 -13.82
N TRP A 111 -8.56 1.39 -13.01
CA TRP A 111 -9.99 1.65 -12.79
C TRP A 111 -10.22 3.12 -12.43
N THR A 112 -11.46 3.55 -12.48
CA THR A 112 -11.86 4.91 -12.11
C THR A 112 -13.04 4.85 -11.16
N TRP A 113 -12.95 5.56 -10.05
CA TRP A 113 -14.02 5.81 -9.11
C TRP A 113 -14.27 7.30 -8.95
N ASP A 114 -15.49 7.75 -9.21
CA ASP A 114 -15.91 9.14 -9.00
C ASP A 114 -14.95 10.17 -9.64
N GLY A 115 -14.41 9.87 -10.82
CA GLY A 115 -13.46 10.72 -11.53
C GLY A 115 -11.99 10.60 -11.07
N VAL A 116 -11.71 9.81 -10.03
CA VAL A 116 -10.36 9.50 -9.59
C VAL A 116 -9.87 8.23 -10.29
N ARG A 117 -8.71 8.30 -10.93
CA ARG A 117 -8.06 7.19 -11.63
C ARG A 117 -7.08 6.48 -10.71
N PHE A 118 -7.09 5.17 -10.77
CA PHE A 118 -6.18 4.28 -10.05
C PHE A 118 -5.46 3.41 -11.07
N GLU A 119 -4.18 3.18 -10.85
CA GLU A 119 -3.35 2.33 -11.71
C GLU A 119 -2.34 1.56 -10.86
N LEU A 120 -2.31 0.23 -11.02
CA LEU A 120 -1.26 -0.61 -10.46
C LEU A 120 -0.05 -0.59 -11.40
N LEU A 121 1.12 -0.23 -10.86
CA LEU A 121 2.37 -0.18 -11.59
C LEU A 121 3.28 -1.37 -11.31
N HIS A 122 3.05 -2.10 -10.22
CA HIS A 122 3.84 -3.23 -9.75
C HIS A 122 2.99 -4.11 -8.80
N PRO A 123 3.26 -5.43 -8.67
CA PRO A 123 4.23 -6.25 -9.41
C PRO A 123 3.74 -6.65 -10.81
N THR A 124 4.63 -7.19 -11.64
CA THR A 124 4.24 -7.80 -12.91
C THR A 124 3.63 -9.18 -12.69
N ALA A 125 2.87 -9.69 -13.68
CA ALA A 125 2.29 -11.03 -13.63
C ALA A 125 3.38 -12.13 -13.51
N GLU A 126 4.51 -11.94 -14.19
CA GLU A 126 5.64 -12.87 -14.15
C GLU A 126 6.29 -12.89 -12.76
N ALA A 127 6.40 -11.73 -12.09
CA ALA A 127 6.94 -11.66 -10.72
C ALA A 127 6.04 -12.41 -9.73
N LEU A 128 4.72 -12.27 -9.84
CA LEU A 128 3.77 -13.02 -9.03
C LEU A 128 3.83 -14.52 -9.29
N ALA A 129 3.88 -14.94 -10.56
CA ALA A 129 4.02 -16.34 -10.92
C ALA A 129 5.33 -16.96 -10.38
N ALA A 130 6.43 -16.21 -10.42
CA ALA A 130 7.69 -16.64 -9.84
C ALA A 130 7.64 -16.78 -8.31
N ALA A 131 6.86 -15.94 -7.65
CA ALA A 131 6.67 -15.98 -6.18
C ALA A 131 5.95 -17.25 -5.73
N GLU A 132 4.97 -17.74 -6.46
CA GLU A 132 4.28 -19.00 -6.18
C GLU A 132 5.22 -20.22 -6.16
N LEU A 133 6.38 -20.12 -6.81
CA LEU A 133 7.44 -21.13 -6.78
C LEU A 133 8.37 -21.03 -5.57
N GLY A 134 8.11 -20.12 -4.64
CA GLY A 134 8.63 -20.18 -3.26
C GLY A 134 10.00 -19.54 -2.99
N LYS A 135 10.49 -18.56 -3.80
CA LYS A 135 11.83 -17.96 -3.58
C LYS A 135 11.87 -16.42 -3.63
N THR A 136 10.74 -15.73 -3.53
CA THR A 136 10.70 -14.28 -3.69
C THR A 136 10.65 -13.57 -2.33
N ARG A 137 11.47 -12.53 -2.14
CA ARG A 137 11.40 -11.68 -0.94
C ARG A 137 10.11 -10.86 -0.98
N PRO A 138 9.38 -10.71 0.16
CA PRO A 138 8.07 -10.03 0.18
C PRO A 138 8.10 -8.64 -0.43
N ASN A 139 9.05 -7.79 -0.04
CA ASN A 139 9.18 -6.40 -0.48
C ASN A 139 9.24 -6.26 -2.01
N THR A 140 9.85 -7.26 -2.68
CA THR A 140 9.97 -7.25 -4.15
C THR A 140 8.65 -7.46 -4.88
N LEU A 141 7.56 -7.71 -4.15
CA LEU A 141 6.21 -7.89 -4.68
C LEU A 141 5.25 -6.77 -4.22
N SER A 142 5.74 -5.72 -3.58
CA SER A 142 4.88 -4.62 -3.09
C SER A 142 3.97 -4.08 -4.18
N CYS A 143 2.66 -4.06 -3.93
CA CYS A 143 1.71 -3.43 -4.85
C CYS A 143 1.97 -1.92 -4.91
N VAL A 144 2.36 -1.42 -6.06
CA VAL A 144 2.54 0.03 -6.27
C VAL A 144 1.28 0.59 -6.90
N LEU A 145 0.62 1.51 -6.19
CA LEU A 145 -0.62 2.13 -6.62
C LEU A 145 -0.40 3.62 -6.94
N ARG A 146 -0.64 4.00 -8.19
CA ARG A 146 -0.72 5.39 -8.61
C ARG A 146 -2.17 5.85 -8.61
N ILE A 147 -2.40 7.04 -8.04
CA ILE A 147 -3.71 7.66 -7.92
C ILE A 147 -3.67 9.01 -8.60
N GLY A 148 -4.67 9.35 -9.39
CA GLY A 148 -4.74 10.65 -10.05
C GLY A 148 -6.17 11.16 -10.11
N GLY A 149 -6.38 12.41 -9.69
CA GLY A 149 -7.70 13.07 -9.71
C GLY A 149 -7.59 14.55 -9.99
N ARG A 150 -8.73 15.23 -10.12
CA ARG A 150 -8.80 16.68 -10.23
C ARG A 150 -9.59 17.26 -9.07
N TRP A 151 -9.03 18.29 -8.45
CA TRP A 151 -9.66 19.03 -7.38
C TRP A 151 -9.41 20.53 -7.58
N GLY A 152 -10.44 21.36 -7.49
CA GLY A 152 -10.30 22.81 -7.72
C GLY A 152 -9.77 23.17 -9.12
N GLY A 153 -10.01 22.31 -10.13
CA GLY A 153 -9.49 22.51 -11.48
C GLY A 153 -8.04 22.03 -11.69
N GLN A 154 -7.33 21.70 -10.63
CA GLN A 154 -5.93 21.20 -10.68
C GLN A 154 -5.87 19.68 -10.65
N ALA A 155 -4.83 19.12 -11.28
CA ALA A 155 -4.53 17.69 -11.21
C ALA A 155 -3.70 17.40 -9.96
N HIS A 156 -4.10 16.38 -9.21
CA HIS A 156 -3.39 15.88 -8.05
C HIS A 156 -3.06 14.41 -8.25
N THR A 157 -1.87 14.02 -7.82
CA THR A 157 -1.38 12.63 -7.97
C THR A 157 -0.72 12.15 -6.68
N ALA A 158 -0.91 10.87 -6.38
CA ALA A 158 -0.22 10.20 -5.28
C ALA A 158 0.35 8.86 -5.75
N LEU A 159 1.45 8.44 -5.14
CA LEU A 159 2.09 7.16 -5.37
C LEU A 159 2.26 6.44 -4.02
N LEU A 160 1.60 5.29 -3.87
CA LEU A 160 1.77 4.38 -2.74
C LEU A 160 2.65 3.22 -3.17
N THR A 161 3.71 2.94 -2.44
CA THR A 161 4.81 2.10 -2.90
C THR A 161 5.00 0.82 -2.10
N GLY A 162 4.33 0.70 -0.93
CA GLY A 162 4.67 -0.36 0.03
C GLY A 162 6.16 -0.31 0.36
N ASP A 163 6.78 -1.48 0.45
CA ASP A 163 8.19 -1.63 0.80
C ASP A 163 9.11 -1.84 -0.40
N LEU A 164 8.83 -1.12 -1.48
CA LEU A 164 9.62 -1.17 -2.70
C LEU A 164 11.11 -0.91 -2.42
N GLU A 165 12.01 -1.69 -3.04
CA GLU A 165 13.45 -1.54 -2.90
C GLU A 165 14.08 -1.04 -4.22
N ARG A 166 15.36 -0.66 -4.19
CA ARG A 166 16.07 0.01 -5.30
C ARG A 166 15.98 -0.72 -6.64
N GLU A 167 15.99 -2.06 -6.63
CA GLU A 167 15.89 -2.83 -7.86
C GLU A 167 14.54 -2.62 -8.54
N GLN A 168 13.45 -2.65 -7.76
CA GLN A 168 12.09 -2.45 -8.28
C GLN A 168 11.87 -0.97 -8.65
N GLU A 169 12.42 -0.04 -7.87
CA GLU A 169 12.43 1.38 -8.21
C GLU A 169 13.08 1.62 -9.58
N ALA A 170 14.26 1.04 -9.81
CA ALA A 170 14.96 1.17 -11.09
C ALA A 170 14.13 0.61 -12.26
N ARG A 171 13.43 -0.52 -12.05
CA ARG A 171 12.51 -1.10 -13.05
C ARG A 171 11.33 -0.17 -13.35
N LEU A 172 10.72 0.42 -12.29
CA LEU A 172 9.62 1.38 -12.48
C LEU A 172 10.10 2.62 -13.24
N VAL A 173 11.28 3.16 -12.91
CA VAL A 173 11.86 4.30 -13.63
C VAL A 173 12.10 3.96 -15.10
N ALA A 174 12.67 2.80 -15.38
CA ALA A 174 12.91 2.35 -16.75
C ALA A 174 11.62 2.16 -17.57
N GLN A 175 10.54 1.69 -16.92
CA GLN A 175 9.26 1.39 -17.57
C GLN A 175 8.38 2.64 -17.76
N HIS A 176 8.39 3.54 -16.78
CA HIS A 176 7.41 4.62 -16.67
C HIS A 176 8.03 6.03 -16.81
N GLY A 177 9.33 6.19 -16.48
CA GLY A 177 10.02 7.48 -16.58
C GLY A 177 9.26 8.63 -15.92
N GLY A 178 9.11 9.73 -16.62
CA GLY A 178 8.39 10.91 -16.12
C GLY A 178 6.90 10.70 -15.82
N SER A 179 6.30 9.59 -16.26
CA SER A 179 4.91 9.27 -15.90
C SER A 179 4.76 8.84 -14.43
N LEU A 180 5.86 8.61 -13.71
CA LEU A 180 5.87 8.39 -12.26
C LEU A 180 5.62 9.67 -11.46
N ALA A 181 5.76 10.85 -12.06
CA ALA A 181 5.60 12.14 -11.39
C ALA A 181 4.32 12.16 -10.54
N SER A 182 4.50 12.42 -9.24
CA SER A 182 3.42 12.36 -8.26
C SER A 182 3.61 13.41 -7.18
N GLU A 183 2.56 14.19 -6.91
CA GLU A 183 2.59 15.25 -5.91
C GLU A 183 2.86 14.74 -4.50
N VAL A 184 2.25 13.60 -4.16
CA VAL A 184 2.41 12.94 -2.86
C VAL A 184 3.06 11.57 -3.08
N LEU A 185 4.11 11.31 -2.33
CA LEU A 185 4.78 10.01 -2.28
C LEU A 185 4.66 9.42 -0.87
N LEU A 186 4.10 8.22 -0.75
CA LEU A 186 4.32 7.39 0.42
C LEU A 186 5.73 6.82 0.31
N VAL A 187 6.60 7.20 1.24
CA VAL A 187 8.03 6.86 1.20
C VAL A 187 8.22 5.35 1.22
N PRO A 188 8.93 4.75 0.24
CA PRO A 188 9.12 3.31 0.16
C PRO A 188 9.82 2.75 1.40
N HIS A 189 9.36 1.59 1.87
CA HIS A 189 9.99 0.79 2.91
C HIS A 189 10.29 1.61 4.17
N HIS A 190 9.32 2.43 4.58
CA HIS A 190 9.41 3.28 5.79
C HIS A 190 10.65 4.20 5.81
N GLY A 191 11.28 4.44 4.67
CA GLY A 191 12.56 5.14 4.59
C GLY A 191 13.78 4.28 4.94
N SER A 192 13.73 2.98 4.62
CA SER A 192 14.87 2.06 4.72
C SER A 192 16.02 2.47 3.81
N LYS A 193 17.27 2.15 4.21
CA LYS A 193 18.47 2.36 3.39
C LYS A 193 18.41 1.64 2.03
N THR A 194 17.58 0.60 1.90
CA THR A 194 17.43 -0.19 0.68
C THR A 194 16.51 0.46 -0.36
N SER A 195 15.87 1.58 -0.03
CA SER A 195 14.89 2.28 -0.87
C SER A 195 15.25 3.73 -1.17
N SER A 196 14.34 4.43 -1.85
CA SER A 196 14.40 5.87 -2.13
C SER A 196 15.69 6.27 -2.88
N SER A 197 15.97 5.57 -3.99
CA SER A 197 17.12 5.91 -4.84
C SER A 197 16.96 7.29 -5.47
N ALA A 198 18.08 8.01 -5.74
CA ALA A 198 18.04 9.33 -6.34
C ALA A 198 17.28 9.33 -7.68
N ALA A 199 17.55 8.35 -8.55
CA ALA A 199 16.85 8.23 -9.84
C ALA A 199 15.32 8.05 -9.69
N PHE A 200 14.87 7.33 -8.66
CA PHE A 200 13.44 7.16 -8.36
C PHE A 200 12.85 8.48 -7.87
N LEU A 201 13.52 9.17 -6.95
CA LEU A 201 13.07 10.47 -6.42
C LEU A 201 13.02 11.54 -7.50
N ASP A 202 14.01 11.58 -8.41
CA ASP A 202 14.03 12.49 -9.55
C ASP A 202 12.84 12.20 -10.51
N ALA A 203 12.52 10.93 -10.75
CA ALA A 203 11.40 10.56 -11.62
C ALA A 203 10.03 10.85 -10.99
N VAL A 204 9.87 10.65 -9.68
CA VAL A 204 8.61 10.93 -8.95
C VAL A 204 8.48 12.42 -8.67
N ALA A 205 9.56 13.12 -8.36
CA ALA A 205 9.63 14.55 -8.04
C ALA A 205 8.53 15.01 -7.06
N PRO A 206 8.38 14.38 -5.87
CA PRO A 206 7.26 14.63 -4.98
C PRO A 206 7.36 16.02 -4.32
N ARG A 207 6.22 16.69 -4.16
CA ARG A 207 6.11 17.91 -3.34
C ARG A 207 5.95 17.58 -1.85
N VAL A 208 5.32 16.45 -1.57
CA VAL A 208 5.10 15.93 -0.21
C VAL A 208 5.51 14.47 -0.16
N ALA A 209 6.43 14.16 0.74
CA ALA A 209 6.83 12.79 1.05
C ALA A 209 6.36 12.43 2.45
N VAL A 210 5.57 11.35 2.57
CA VAL A 210 5.00 10.90 3.84
C VAL A 210 5.71 9.63 4.28
N VAL A 211 6.31 9.65 5.46
CA VAL A 211 6.95 8.48 6.08
C VAL A 211 6.02 7.88 7.12
N GLN A 212 5.71 6.60 7.00
CA GLN A 212 5.04 5.83 8.05
C GLN A 212 6.07 4.97 8.77
N ALA A 213 6.52 5.41 9.94
CA ALA A 213 7.49 4.69 10.75
C ALA A 213 7.21 4.91 12.24
N GLY A 214 7.33 3.84 13.02
CA GLY A 214 7.08 3.90 14.45
C GLY A 214 8.13 4.74 15.19
N TYR A 215 7.69 5.49 16.20
CA TYR A 215 8.60 6.25 17.03
C TYR A 215 9.65 5.33 17.70
N ARG A 216 10.93 5.66 17.53
CA ARG A 216 12.06 4.86 18.04
C ARG A 216 12.00 3.39 17.62
N ASN A 217 11.54 3.10 16.40
CA ASN A 217 11.44 1.73 15.91
C ASN A 217 12.83 1.04 15.86
N ARG A 218 12.83 -0.26 16.04
CA ARG A 218 14.05 -1.09 16.10
C ARG A 218 14.87 -1.13 14.82
N PHE A 219 14.27 -0.72 13.69
CA PHE A 219 14.91 -0.73 12.38
C PHE A 219 15.71 0.54 12.09
N GLY A 220 15.51 1.60 12.91
CA GLY A 220 16.11 2.91 12.69
C GLY A 220 15.55 3.62 11.46
N HIS A 221 14.29 3.36 11.13
CA HIS A 221 13.59 4.03 10.03
C HIS A 221 12.90 5.31 10.51
N PRO A 222 12.85 6.35 9.66
CA PRO A 222 13.58 6.50 8.40
C PRO A 222 15.10 6.69 8.64
N ALA A 223 15.92 6.12 7.78
CA ALA A 223 17.37 6.28 7.87
C ALA A 223 17.77 7.72 7.50
N MET A 224 18.72 8.30 8.25
CA MET A 224 19.16 9.70 8.03
C MET A 224 19.65 9.95 6.60
N GLU A 225 20.37 9.01 6.01
CA GLU A 225 20.83 9.11 4.62
C GLU A 225 19.69 9.09 3.59
N VAL A 226 18.54 8.49 3.94
CA VAL A 226 17.33 8.50 3.11
C VAL A 226 16.65 9.86 3.25
N LEU A 227 16.47 10.36 4.47
CA LEU A 227 15.92 11.71 4.71
C LEU A 227 16.71 12.79 3.98
N ALA A 228 18.06 12.67 3.96
CA ALA A 228 18.92 13.64 3.27
C ALA A 228 18.71 13.67 1.74
N ARG A 229 18.16 12.60 1.13
CA ARG A 229 17.82 12.59 -0.31
C ARG A 229 16.52 13.34 -0.62
N TYR A 230 15.61 13.40 0.34
CA TYR A 230 14.36 14.15 0.23
C TYR A 230 14.56 15.64 0.49
#